data_5cd0eac3605ffe78e8f76425f709c52a
#
_entry.id   5cd0eac3605ffe78e8f76425f709c52a
#
_cell.length_a   1.000
_cell.length_b   1.000
_cell.length_c   1.000
_cell.angle_alpha   90.00
_cell.angle_beta   90.00
_cell.angle_gamma   90.00
#
_symmetry.space_group_name_H-M   'P 1'
#
loop_
_entity.id
_entity.type
_entity.pdbx_description
1 polymer ?
#
loop_
_entity_poly.entity_id
_entity_poly.type
_entity_poly.pdbx_seq_one_letter_code
_entity_poly.pdbx_strand_id
1 'polypeptide(L)'
;IQVDKETQATSKEGIYAGGDATTGPATVIQAIRSGRNAAEAINKKYGTVLPKHEEEKFIHFDTEGVKEQKAVHDKELSPEQRALDKEDSATLDTAEALKEAGRCMNCGCYSVNASDISPVLILLDADIVTTKKVVKAKDFFTTHLKAVDMLDQDELVTAIRFKPQAGMVSVYDKFRVRDAVDFAIVSLAYAVQMKDGVIESAKTVLGGVAPVPMTREKVAAYLAGKKPSEEVAEEAAALAAEGAQAMSHNAYKIQEVKALVKKMVLGLC
;
A
#
# COMPACT_ATOMS: atom_id res chain seq x y z
N ILE A 1 7.91 -35.68 -3.82
CA ILE A 1 8.95 -36.29 -2.93
C ILE A 1 8.37 -36.38 -1.53
N GLN A 2 8.48 -37.55 -0.88
CA GLN A 2 8.08 -37.71 0.52
C GLN A 2 9.18 -37.18 1.45
N VAL A 3 8.79 -36.37 2.42
CA VAL A 3 9.68 -35.79 3.42
C VAL A 3 9.00 -35.79 4.79
N ASP A 4 9.81 -35.76 5.83
CA ASP A 4 9.34 -35.40 7.16
C ASP A 4 8.89 -33.93 7.18
N LYS A 5 7.70 -33.66 7.69
CA LYS A 5 7.08 -32.31 7.59
C LYS A 5 7.77 -31.24 8.43
N GLU A 6 8.47 -31.61 9.48
CA GLU A 6 9.17 -30.68 10.39
C GLU A 6 10.59 -30.40 9.91
N THR A 7 11.30 -31.45 9.49
CA THR A 7 12.72 -31.36 9.14
C THR A 7 12.99 -31.29 7.66
N GLN A 8 11.99 -31.56 6.82
CA GLN A 8 12.11 -31.67 5.36
C GLN A 8 13.11 -32.74 4.89
N ALA A 9 13.50 -33.70 5.78
CA ALA A 9 14.38 -34.80 5.45
C ALA A 9 13.65 -35.83 4.61
N THR A 10 14.33 -36.38 3.58
CA THR A 10 13.83 -37.51 2.80
C THR A 10 14.19 -38.83 3.48
N SER A 11 13.69 -39.94 2.94
CA SER A 11 14.09 -41.28 3.37
C SER A 11 15.58 -41.58 3.15
N LYS A 12 16.29 -40.80 2.33
CA LYS A 12 17.71 -40.92 2.07
C LYS A 12 18.50 -39.97 2.94
N GLU A 13 19.39 -40.48 3.75
CA GLU A 13 20.19 -39.69 4.68
C GLU A 13 20.96 -38.56 3.96
N GLY A 14 20.95 -37.39 4.55
CA GLY A 14 21.64 -36.18 4.02
C GLY A 14 20.92 -35.50 2.88
N ILE A 15 19.77 -35.99 2.42
CA ILE A 15 18.97 -35.36 1.38
C ILE A 15 17.71 -34.75 1.99
N TYR A 16 17.49 -33.50 1.66
CA TYR A 16 16.33 -32.69 2.06
C TYR A 16 15.59 -32.22 0.82
N ALA A 17 14.29 -32.01 0.93
CA ALA A 17 13.50 -31.48 -0.17
C ALA A 17 12.38 -30.56 0.39
N GLY A 18 11.96 -29.57 -0.38
CA GLY A 18 10.91 -28.63 0.02
C GLY A 18 10.23 -27.98 -1.18
N GLY A 19 9.30 -27.08 -0.90
CA GLY A 19 8.50 -26.40 -1.92
C GLY A 19 7.59 -27.35 -2.68
N ASP A 20 7.24 -26.99 -3.90
CA ASP A 20 6.28 -27.69 -4.75
C ASP A 20 6.67 -29.16 -5.03
N ALA A 21 7.96 -29.48 -4.93
CA ALA A 21 8.46 -30.85 -5.07
C ALA A 21 7.94 -31.80 -3.98
N THR A 22 7.51 -31.28 -2.84
CA THR A 22 7.04 -32.05 -1.68
C THR A 22 5.56 -31.85 -1.39
N THR A 23 5.02 -30.67 -1.70
CA THR A 23 3.62 -30.30 -1.39
C THR A 23 2.70 -30.31 -2.61
N GLY A 24 3.25 -30.39 -3.84
CA GLY A 24 2.54 -29.97 -5.05
C GLY A 24 2.48 -28.43 -5.16
N PRO A 25 1.81 -27.89 -6.18
CA PRO A 25 1.67 -26.45 -6.35
C PRO A 25 1.10 -25.79 -5.08
N ALA A 26 1.86 -24.84 -4.53
CA ALA A 26 1.56 -24.19 -3.26
C ALA A 26 1.98 -22.73 -3.27
N THR A 27 1.78 -22.02 -2.16
CA THR A 27 2.14 -20.61 -2.06
C THR A 27 3.65 -20.42 -1.88
N VAL A 28 4.17 -19.28 -2.35
CA VAL A 28 5.58 -18.90 -2.15
C VAL A 28 5.98 -18.93 -0.66
N ILE A 29 5.08 -18.53 0.24
CA ILE A 29 5.31 -18.54 1.69
C ILE A 29 5.53 -19.96 2.20
N GLN A 30 4.78 -20.94 1.69
CA GLN A 30 4.95 -22.35 2.06
C GLN A 30 6.28 -22.90 1.55
N ALA A 31 6.70 -22.52 0.34
CA ALA A 31 8.00 -22.88 -0.21
C ALA A 31 9.15 -22.30 0.63
N ILE A 32 9.07 -21.03 1.02
CA ILE A 32 10.05 -20.38 1.91
C ILE A 32 10.10 -21.09 3.27
N ARG A 33 8.94 -21.40 3.85
CA ARG A 33 8.87 -22.12 5.14
C ARG A 33 9.53 -23.48 5.08
N SER A 34 9.28 -24.26 4.03
CA SER A 34 9.91 -25.57 3.87
C SER A 34 11.43 -25.47 3.73
N GLY A 35 11.92 -24.47 2.98
CA GLY A 35 13.36 -24.18 2.88
C GLY A 35 13.99 -23.83 4.23
N ARG A 36 13.30 -23.01 5.04
CA ARG A 36 13.73 -22.64 6.39
C ARG A 36 13.78 -23.87 7.31
N ASN A 37 12.75 -24.71 7.31
CA ASN A 37 12.71 -25.93 8.11
C ASN A 37 13.87 -26.87 7.75
N ALA A 38 14.17 -27.04 6.46
CA ALA A 38 15.32 -27.82 6.01
C ALA A 38 16.65 -27.26 6.53
N ALA A 39 16.84 -25.94 6.41
CA ALA A 39 18.06 -25.27 6.88
C ALA A 39 18.23 -25.41 8.41
N GLU A 40 17.15 -25.24 9.18
CA GLU A 40 17.18 -25.43 10.64
C GLU A 40 17.54 -26.87 11.04
N ALA A 41 16.97 -27.86 10.33
CA ALA A 41 17.27 -29.26 10.55
C ALA A 41 18.74 -29.61 10.23
N ILE A 42 19.28 -29.09 9.13
CA ILE A 42 20.69 -29.23 8.75
C ILE A 42 21.60 -28.59 9.79
N ASN A 43 21.32 -27.36 10.19
CA ASN A 43 22.10 -26.66 11.21
C ASN A 43 22.13 -27.41 12.53
N LYS A 44 20.95 -27.91 12.96
CA LYS A 44 20.85 -28.76 14.16
C LYS A 44 21.67 -30.02 14.05
N LYS A 45 21.66 -30.68 12.89
CA LYS A 45 22.43 -31.94 12.63
C LYS A 45 23.93 -31.70 12.72
N TYR A 46 24.40 -30.55 12.24
CA TYR A 46 25.85 -30.23 12.22
C TYR A 46 26.31 -29.36 13.38
N GLY A 47 25.43 -29.10 14.36
CA GLY A 47 25.78 -28.32 15.56
C GLY A 47 26.06 -26.81 15.27
N THR A 48 25.60 -26.29 14.13
CA THR A 48 25.77 -24.89 13.78
C THR A 48 24.77 -24.04 14.58
N VAL A 49 25.27 -23.18 15.44
CA VAL A 49 24.43 -22.20 16.17
C VAL A 49 24.33 -20.96 15.30
N LEU A 50 23.16 -20.76 14.69
CA LEU A 50 22.88 -19.48 14.04
C LEU A 50 22.66 -18.41 15.11
N PRO A 51 23.12 -17.15 14.88
CA PRO A 51 22.75 -16.05 15.75
C PRO A 51 21.21 -16.00 15.80
N LYS A 52 20.66 -15.97 17.02
CA LYS A 52 19.22 -15.74 17.18
C LYS A 52 18.92 -14.41 16.50
N HIS A 53 18.10 -14.44 15.46
CA HIS A 53 17.40 -13.22 15.06
C HIS A 53 16.68 -12.73 16.31
N GLU A 54 16.98 -11.50 16.73
CA GLU A 54 16.12 -10.84 17.70
C GLU A 54 14.71 -10.89 17.08
N GLU A 55 13.80 -11.58 17.75
CA GLU A 55 12.40 -11.56 17.35
C GLU A 55 12.00 -10.09 17.39
N GLU A 56 11.71 -9.52 16.22
CA GLU A 56 11.05 -8.23 16.18
C GLU A 56 9.85 -8.36 17.10
N LYS A 57 9.80 -7.54 18.12
CA LYS A 57 8.66 -7.50 19.04
C LYS A 57 7.44 -7.09 18.22
N PHE A 58 6.73 -8.09 17.71
CA PHE A 58 5.42 -7.82 17.13
C PHE A 58 4.61 -7.07 18.15
N ILE A 59 4.10 -5.92 17.76
CA ILE A 59 3.11 -5.20 18.57
C ILE A 59 1.90 -6.13 18.63
N HIS A 60 1.72 -6.79 19.77
CA HIS A 60 0.49 -7.55 20.00
C HIS A 60 -0.64 -6.53 20.14
N PHE A 61 -1.56 -6.57 19.19
CA PHE A 61 -2.80 -5.82 19.33
C PHE A 61 -3.60 -6.43 20.50
N ASP A 62 -4.07 -5.57 21.38
CA ASP A 62 -5.00 -5.98 22.41
C ASP A 62 -6.31 -6.40 21.74
N THR A 63 -6.57 -7.70 21.78
CA THR A 63 -7.80 -8.30 21.27
C THR A 63 -8.80 -8.61 22.37
N GLU A 64 -8.51 -8.20 23.63
CA GLU A 64 -9.46 -8.35 24.74
C GLU A 64 -10.76 -7.60 24.40
N GLY A 65 -11.87 -8.30 24.50
CA GLY A 65 -13.20 -7.76 24.19
C GLY A 65 -13.62 -7.84 22.72
N VAL A 66 -12.74 -8.24 21.81
CA VAL A 66 -13.12 -8.48 20.40
C VAL A 66 -13.88 -9.80 20.30
N LYS A 67 -15.15 -9.72 19.93
CA LYS A 67 -15.96 -10.92 19.68
C LYS A 67 -15.69 -11.45 18.29
N GLU A 68 -15.36 -12.74 18.22
CA GLU A 68 -15.26 -13.42 16.94
C GLU A 68 -16.59 -13.38 16.21
N GLN A 69 -16.59 -12.87 14.97
CA GLN A 69 -17.75 -12.86 14.08
C GLN A 69 -17.42 -13.68 12.84
N LYS A 70 -18.34 -14.54 12.44
CA LYS A 70 -18.19 -15.32 11.20
C LYS A 70 -18.25 -14.40 9.99
N ALA A 71 -17.39 -14.67 9.01
CA ALA A 71 -17.37 -13.98 7.74
C ALA A 71 -18.73 -14.08 7.03
N VAL A 72 -19.14 -13.02 6.38
CA VAL A 72 -20.24 -13.04 5.43
C VAL A 72 -19.64 -13.34 4.07
N HIS A 73 -20.10 -14.41 3.45
CA HIS A 73 -19.65 -14.79 2.12
C HIS A 73 -20.73 -14.47 1.10
N ASP A 74 -20.33 -14.03 -0.07
CA ASP A 74 -21.18 -13.95 -1.24
C ASP A 74 -21.75 -15.34 -1.58
N LYS A 75 -22.94 -15.36 -2.13
CA LYS A 75 -23.62 -16.62 -2.52
C LYS A 75 -23.26 -16.90 -3.98
N GLU A 76 -22.64 -18.03 -4.24
CA GLU A 76 -22.47 -18.50 -5.61
C GLU A 76 -23.83 -18.68 -6.29
N LEU A 77 -23.93 -18.21 -7.53
CA LEU A 77 -25.09 -18.44 -8.36
C LEU A 77 -25.15 -19.91 -8.78
N SER A 78 -26.35 -20.47 -8.83
CA SER A 78 -26.52 -21.81 -9.37
C SER A 78 -26.10 -21.83 -10.86
N PRO A 79 -25.68 -22.98 -11.42
CA PRO A 79 -25.26 -23.06 -12.82
C PRO A 79 -26.28 -22.49 -13.81
N GLU A 80 -27.56 -22.61 -13.49
CA GLU A 80 -28.67 -22.13 -14.34
C GLU A 80 -28.82 -20.60 -14.32
N GLN A 81 -28.28 -19.95 -13.29
CA GLN A 81 -28.32 -18.50 -13.12
C GLN A 81 -27.09 -17.79 -13.64
N ARG A 82 -26.04 -18.55 -13.98
CA ARG A 82 -24.78 -18.02 -14.52
C ARG A 82 -24.95 -17.64 -15.98
N ALA A 83 -24.29 -16.55 -16.41
CA ALA A 83 -24.26 -16.11 -17.78
C ALA A 83 -22.87 -15.53 -18.10
N LEU A 84 -22.46 -15.58 -19.37
CA LEU A 84 -21.13 -15.13 -19.81
C LEU A 84 -20.88 -13.63 -19.62
N ASP A 85 -21.93 -12.85 -19.43
CA ASP A 85 -21.90 -11.39 -19.26
C ASP A 85 -22.14 -10.94 -17.80
N LYS A 86 -22.17 -11.89 -16.86
CA LYS A 86 -22.43 -11.63 -15.43
C LYS A 86 -21.41 -12.36 -14.55
N GLU A 87 -21.26 -11.85 -13.34
CA GLU A 87 -20.46 -12.53 -12.33
C GLU A 87 -21.17 -13.78 -11.81
N ASP A 88 -20.40 -14.79 -11.41
CA ASP A 88 -20.88 -16.08 -10.91
C ASP A 88 -21.36 -16.04 -9.46
N SER A 89 -21.21 -14.90 -8.79
CA SER A 89 -21.66 -14.70 -7.41
C SER A 89 -22.69 -13.58 -7.29
N ALA A 90 -23.57 -13.71 -6.31
CA ALA A 90 -24.47 -12.64 -5.91
C ALA A 90 -23.74 -11.65 -5.02
N THR A 91 -23.87 -10.36 -5.29
CA THR A 91 -23.35 -9.30 -4.44
C THR A 91 -24.03 -9.35 -3.05
N LEU A 92 -23.28 -9.03 -2.00
CA LEU A 92 -23.83 -8.85 -0.66
C LEU A 92 -24.86 -7.71 -0.67
N ASP A 93 -25.95 -7.89 0.03
CA ASP A 93 -26.86 -6.78 0.28
C ASP A 93 -26.24 -5.77 1.28
N THR A 94 -26.88 -4.61 1.44
CA THR A 94 -26.34 -3.54 2.31
C THR A 94 -26.19 -3.99 3.75
N ALA A 95 -27.09 -4.80 4.29
CA ALA A 95 -27.02 -5.29 5.66
C ALA A 95 -25.90 -6.33 5.84
N GLU A 96 -25.73 -7.23 4.88
CA GLU A 96 -24.64 -8.20 4.83
C GLU A 96 -23.29 -7.50 4.70
N ALA A 97 -23.19 -6.49 3.84
CA ALA A 97 -21.98 -5.70 3.64
C ALA A 97 -21.60 -4.90 4.90
N LEU A 98 -22.57 -4.28 5.58
CA LEU A 98 -22.34 -3.60 6.86
C LEU A 98 -21.90 -4.57 7.96
N LYS A 99 -22.46 -5.77 8.00
CA LYS A 99 -22.05 -6.81 8.94
C LYS A 99 -20.60 -7.25 8.70
N GLU A 100 -20.20 -7.41 7.44
CA GLU A 100 -18.83 -7.76 7.09
C GLU A 100 -17.85 -6.60 7.38
N ALA A 101 -18.24 -5.37 7.09
CA ALA A 101 -17.45 -4.17 7.45
C ALA A 101 -17.26 -4.05 8.97
N GLY A 102 -18.27 -4.40 9.76
CA GLY A 102 -18.19 -4.41 11.23
C GLY A 102 -17.20 -5.43 11.82
N ARG A 103 -16.73 -6.39 11.02
CA ARG A 103 -15.64 -7.29 11.43
C ARG A 103 -14.27 -6.65 11.34
N CYS A 104 -14.14 -5.53 10.65
CA CYS A 104 -12.87 -4.84 10.51
C CYS A 104 -12.44 -4.29 11.86
N MET A 105 -11.27 -4.71 12.34
CA MET A 105 -10.68 -4.24 13.59
C MET A 105 -10.02 -2.87 13.45
N ASN A 106 -10.01 -2.30 12.25
CA ASN A 106 -9.35 -1.04 11.93
C ASN A 106 -7.92 -0.94 12.51
N CYS A 107 -7.17 -2.01 12.36
CA CYS A 107 -5.86 -2.22 13.02
C CYS A 107 -4.71 -1.45 12.38
N GLY A 108 -4.98 -0.43 11.56
CA GLY A 108 -3.98 0.43 10.97
C GLY A 108 -3.13 -0.28 9.92
N CYS A 109 -3.76 -0.90 8.94
CA CYS A 109 -3.07 -1.52 7.82
C CYS A 109 -2.11 -0.52 7.17
N TYR A 110 -0.82 -0.79 7.23
CA TYR A 110 0.21 -0.02 6.50
C TYR A 110 -0.07 0.11 5.01
N SER A 111 -0.86 -0.81 4.46
CA SER A 111 -1.32 -0.76 3.07
C SER A 111 -2.09 0.52 2.74
N VAL A 112 -2.78 1.16 3.68
CA VAL A 112 -3.47 2.43 3.42
C VAL A 112 -2.50 3.58 3.28
N ASN A 113 -1.46 3.62 4.11
CA ASN A 113 -0.43 4.67 4.06
C ASN A 113 0.47 4.55 2.84
N ALA A 114 0.68 3.33 2.36
CA ALA A 114 1.38 3.01 1.12
C ALA A 114 0.41 2.81 -0.06
N SER A 115 -0.88 3.12 0.11
CA SER A 115 -1.88 3.01 -0.94
C SER A 115 -1.57 3.94 -2.11
N ASP A 116 -1.67 3.41 -3.31
CA ASP A 116 -1.52 4.19 -4.55
C ASP A 116 -2.69 5.17 -4.74
N ILE A 117 -3.86 4.86 -4.19
CA ILE A 117 -5.10 5.63 -4.39
C ILE A 117 -5.16 6.86 -3.48
N SER A 118 -4.72 6.77 -2.23
CA SER A 118 -4.88 7.85 -1.25
C SER A 118 -4.20 9.18 -1.66
N PRO A 119 -2.96 9.21 -2.17
CA PRO A 119 -2.36 10.44 -2.67
C PRO A 119 -3.11 11.04 -3.86
N VAL A 120 -3.65 10.18 -4.74
CA VAL A 120 -4.41 10.60 -5.92
C VAL A 120 -5.75 11.22 -5.52
N LEU A 121 -6.46 10.65 -4.55
CA LEU A 121 -7.72 11.21 -4.06
C LEU A 121 -7.52 12.58 -3.41
N ILE A 122 -6.45 12.75 -2.66
CA ILE A 122 -6.09 14.05 -2.08
C ILE A 122 -5.72 15.07 -3.17
N LEU A 123 -4.92 14.65 -4.15
CA LEU A 123 -4.55 15.48 -5.30
C LEU A 123 -5.78 16.03 -6.04
N LEU A 124 -6.77 15.16 -6.26
CA LEU A 124 -8.02 15.48 -6.97
C LEU A 124 -9.04 16.25 -6.11
N ASP A 125 -8.71 16.56 -4.85
CA ASP A 125 -9.65 17.15 -3.88
C ASP A 125 -10.98 16.37 -3.81
N ALA A 126 -10.88 15.04 -3.81
CA ALA A 126 -12.03 14.16 -3.88
C ALA A 126 -12.89 14.23 -2.61
N ASP A 127 -14.19 14.04 -2.79
CA ASP A 127 -15.16 13.79 -1.73
C ASP A 127 -15.31 12.27 -1.56
N ILE A 128 -15.07 11.77 -0.36
CA ILE A 128 -15.38 10.40 0.05
C ILE A 128 -16.81 10.41 0.59
N VAL A 129 -17.70 9.75 -0.13
CA VAL A 129 -19.11 9.63 0.25
C VAL A 129 -19.29 8.31 0.98
N THR A 130 -19.84 8.37 2.16
CA THR A 130 -20.13 7.19 2.97
C THR A 130 -21.64 7.01 3.15
N THR A 131 -22.03 5.93 3.83
CA THR A 131 -23.42 5.70 4.25
C THR A 131 -23.94 6.76 5.24
N LYS A 132 -23.04 7.51 5.91
CA LYS A 132 -23.40 8.45 6.97
C LYS A 132 -23.01 9.90 6.68
N LYS A 133 -21.92 10.13 5.93
CA LYS A 133 -21.34 11.48 5.76
C LYS A 133 -20.60 11.64 4.43
N VAL A 134 -20.22 12.85 4.13
CA VAL A 134 -19.29 13.18 3.05
C VAL A 134 -18.07 13.85 3.66
N VAL A 135 -16.88 13.33 3.38
CA VAL A 135 -15.61 13.82 3.93
C VAL A 135 -14.63 14.10 2.79
N LYS A 136 -13.87 15.18 2.87
CA LYS A 136 -12.77 15.42 1.93
C LYS A 136 -11.68 14.37 2.07
N ALA A 137 -11.09 13.91 0.96
CA ALA A 137 -10.03 12.90 0.98
C ALA A 137 -8.85 13.31 1.88
N LYS A 138 -8.49 14.59 1.92
CA LYS A 138 -7.41 15.12 2.79
C LYS A 138 -7.69 14.94 4.29
N ASP A 139 -8.96 14.90 4.68
CA ASP A 139 -9.43 14.80 6.07
C ASP A 139 -9.88 13.36 6.41
N PHE A 140 -9.96 12.49 5.39
CA PHE A 140 -10.43 11.11 5.55
C PHE A 140 -9.36 10.20 6.17
N PHE A 141 -8.09 10.34 5.78
CA PHE A 141 -6.98 9.55 6.29
C PHE A 141 -6.47 10.13 7.61
N THR A 142 -6.30 9.28 8.62
CA THR A 142 -5.91 9.72 9.97
C THR A 142 -4.56 9.16 10.40
N THR A 143 -3.99 9.74 11.46
CA THR A 143 -2.75 9.27 12.12
C THR A 143 -3.02 8.48 13.39
N HIS A 144 -4.25 8.11 13.69
CA HIS A 144 -4.57 7.34 14.87
C HIS A 144 -4.02 5.92 14.76
N LEU A 145 -3.41 5.42 15.83
CA LEU A 145 -2.78 4.09 15.87
C LEU A 145 -3.74 2.94 15.58
N LYS A 146 -5.03 3.11 15.87
CA LYS A 146 -6.08 2.09 15.68
C LYS A 146 -7.05 2.43 14.55
N ALA A 147 -6.84 3.54 13.86
CA ALA A 147 -7.72 3.98 12.77
C ALA A 147 -6.90 4.72 11.71
N VAL A 148 -6.98 4.26 10.48
CA VAL A 148 -6.30 4.86 9.31
C VAL A 148 -7.24 5.72 8.49
N ASP A 149 -8.50 5.76 8.87
CA ASP A 149 -9.57 6.51 8.22
C ASP A 149 -10.58 7.03 9.25
N MET A 150 -11.57 7.77 8.76
CA MET A 150 -12.62 8.41 9.56
C MET A 150 -13.94 7.63 9.57
N LEU A 151 -13.90 6.33 9.22
CA LEU A 151 -15.09 5.48 9.22
C LEU A 151 -15.45 4.98 10.62
N ASP A 152 -16.73 4.95 10.91
CA ASP A 152 -17.29 4.20 12.02
C ASP A 152 -17.36 2.71 11.66
N GLN A 153 -17.49 1.82 12.66
CA GLN A 153 -17.53 0.36 12.42
C GLN A 153 -18.69 -0.12 11.55
N ASP A 154 -19.77 0.66 11.49
CA ASP A 154 -20.97 0.39 10.70
C ASP A 154 -21.13 1.36 9.51
N GLU A 155 -20.02 1.92 9.04
CA GLU A 155 -19.99 2.90 7.95
C GLU A 155 -19.24 2.34 6.74
N LEU A 156 -19.78 2.55 5.55
CA LEU A 156 -19.21 2.11 4.28
C LEU A 156 -18.98 3.29 3.35
N VAL A 157 -17.87 3.27 2.61
CA VAL A 157 -17.67 4.17 1.47
C VAL A 157 -18.59 3.70 0.33
N THR A 158 -19.49 4.57 -0.12
CA THR A 158 -20.45 4.29 -1.19
C THR A 158 -20.07 4.90 -2.52
N ALA A 159 -19.32 6.01 -2.51
CA ALA A 159 -18.86 6.66 -3.73
C ALA A 159 -17.63 7.54 -3.46
N ILE A 160 -16.87 7.78 -4.52
CA ILE A 160 -15.82 8.78 -4.56
C ILE A 160 -16.20 9.76 -5.66
N ARG A 161 -16.23 11.06 -5.32
CA ARG A 161 -16.59 12.14 -6.25
C ARG A 161 -15.44 13.13 -6.37
N PHE A 162 -15.10 13.52 -7.57
CA PHE A 162 -14.14 14.59 -7.84
C PHE A 162 -14.56 15.37 -9.08
N LYS A 163 -14.08 16.61 -9.19
CA LYS A 163 -14.35 17.46 -10.36
C LYS A 163 -13.21 17.27 -11.36
N PRO A 164 -13.50 16.91 -12.62
CA PRO A 164 -12.49 16.93 -13.67
C PRO A 164 -11.87 18.32 -13.78
N GLN A 165 -10.55 18.40 -13.92
CA GLN A 165 -9.82 19.64 -14.10
C GLN A 165 -9.31 19.69 -15.54
N ALA A 166 -10.02 20.42 -16.39
CA ALA A 166 -9.65 20.56 -17.81
C ALA A 166 -8.28 21.26 -17.96
N GLY A 167 -7.47 20.76 -18.86
CA GLY A 167 -6.14 21.33 -19.18
C GLY A 167 -5.03 21.00 -18.17
N MET A 168 -5.34 20.24 -17.11
CA MET A 168 -4.36 19.83 -16.11
C MET A 168 -3.82 18.43 -16.43
N VAL A 169 -2.51 18.29 -16.47
CA VAL A 169 -1.83 17.00 -16.58
C VAL A 169 -1.70 16.42 -15.18
N SER A 170 -2.34 15.28 -14.92
CA SER A 170 -2.29 14.59 -13.64
C SER A 170 -1.58 13.25 -13.80
N VAL A 171 -0.59 12.98 -12.98
CA VAL A 171 0.24 11.77 -13.01
C VAL A 171 0.42 11.22 -11.60
N TYR A 172 0.46 9.91 -11.51
CA TYR A 172 0.91 9.18 -10.35
C TYR A 172 2.17 8.39 -10.70
N ASP A 173 3.24 8.63 -10.00
CA ASP A 173 4.52 7.95 -10.15
C ASP A 173 4.95 7.32 -8.84
N LYS A 174 5.57 6.16 -8.88
CA LYS A 174 6.03 5.47 -7.67
C LYS A 174 7.35 4.76 -7.85
N PHE A 175 8.14 4.80 -6.80
CA PHE A 175 9.30 3.95 -6.63
C PHE A 175 8.87 2.64 -5.98
N ARG A 176 9.22 1.50 -6.58
CA ARG A 176 8.81 0.15 -6.16
C ARG A 176 9.92 -0.85 -6.42
N VAL A 177 9.91 -1.97 -5.71
CA VAL A 177 10.94 -3.02 -5.87
C VAL A 177 10.61 -3.92 -7.07
N ARG A 178 9.34 -4.22 -7.32
CA ARG A 178 8.88 -5.11 -8.38
C ARG A 178 8.03 -4.37 -9.40
N ASP A 179 8.10 -4.80 -10.66
CA ASP A 179 7.25 -4.21 -11.71
C ASP A 179 5.79 -4.68 -11.65
N ALA A 180 5.54 -5.84 -11.09
CA ALA A 180 4.20 -6.35 -10.83
C ALA A 180 3.64 -5.78 -9.52
N VAL A 181 2.37 -6.07 -9.21
CA VAL A 181 1.62 -5.60 -8.04
C VAL A 181 2.52 -5.44 -6.81
N ASP A 182 2.88 -4.20 -6.48
CA ASP A 182 3.77 -3.87 -5.38
C ASP A 182 3.42 -2.54 -4.75
N PHE A 183 3.63 -2.41 -3.44
CA PHE A 183 3.44 -1.16 -2.73
C PHE A 183 4.54 -0.16 -3.08
N ALA A 184 4.19 1.13 -3.05
CA ALA A 184 5.17 2.18 -3.21
C ALA A 184 6.13 2.23 -2.02
N ILE A 185 7.43 2.28 -2.28
CA ILE A 185 8.42 2.70 -1.28
C ILE A 185 8.24 4.20 -1.03
N VAL A 186 8.17 4.97 -2.12
CA VAL A 186 7.79 6.38 -2.16
C VAL A 186 6.93 6.59 -3.39
N SER A 187 5.89 7.40 -3.29
CA SER A 187 5.09 7.82 -4.43
C SER A 187 4.89 9.32 -4.49
N LEU A 188 4.64 9.82 -5.69
CA LEU A 188 4.31 11.20 -5.97
C LEU A 188 3.08 11.24 -6.88
N ALA A 189 1.98 11.74 -6.36
CA ALA A 189 0.85 12.18 -7.17
C ALA A 189 1.02 13.67 -7.44
N TYR A 190 0.95 14.09 -8.70
CA TYR A 190 1.06 15.49 -9.06
C TYR A 190 0.08 15.87 -10.17
N ALA A 191 -0.33 17.12 -10.15
CA ALA A 191 -1.12 17.73 -11.19
C ALA A 191 -0.53 19.09 -11.54
N VAL A 192 -0.28 19.33 -12.82
CA VAL A 192 0.38 20.54 -13.32
C VAL A 192 -0.43 21.13 -14.47
N GLN A 193 -0.65 22.43 -14.42
CA GLN A 193 -1.18 23.20 -15.53
C GLN A 193 -0.06 24.02 -16.15
N MET A 194 0.14 23.82 -17.45
CA MET A 194 1.13 24.56 -18.22
C MET A 194 0.46 25.62 -19.08
N LYS A 195 1.09 26.81 -19.17
CA LYS A 195 0.68 27.86 -20.07
C LYS A 195 1.92 28.54 -20.65
N ASP A 196 2.00 28.60 -21.96
CA ASP A 196 3.10 29.25 -22.71
C ASP A 196 4.51 28.77 -22.27
N GLY A 197 4.64 27.47 -21.95
CA GLY A 197 5.88 26.87 -21.48
C GLY A 197 6.26 27.18 -20.04
N VAL A 198 5.34 27.78 -19.26
CA VAL A 198 5.50 28.11 -17.84
C VAL A 198 4.50 27.29 -17.03
N ILE A 199 4.88 26.88 -15.84
CA ILE A 199 3.99 26.21 -14.87
C ILE A 199 3.03 27.27 -14.30
N GLU A 200 1.76 27.24 -14.72
CA GLU A 200 0.75 28.14 -14.20
C GLU A 200 0.34 27.75 -12.78
N SER A 201 0.15 26.47 -12.55
CA SER A 201 -0.17 25.92 -11.23
C SER A 201 0.35 24.49 -11.10
N ALA A 202 0.63 24.09 -9.87
CA ALA A 202 1.01 22.71 -9.53
C ALA A 202 0.36 22.28 -8.23
N LYS A 203 0.11 20.99 -8.09
CA LYS A 203 -0.23 20.31 -6.83
C LYS A 203 0.63 19.07 -6.70
N THR A 204 1.10 18.78 -5.51
CA THR A 204 1.94 17.60 -5.24
C THR A 204 1.55 16.94 -3.93
N VAL A 205 1.44 15.62 -3.96
CA VAL A 205 1.12 14.79 -2.78
C VAL A 205 2.06 13.59 -2.76
N LEU A 206 2.81 13.46 -1.67
CA LEU A 206 3.71 12.33 -1.44
C LEU A 206 2.98 11.22 -0.71
N GLY A 207 3.26 9.96 -1.09
CA GLY A 207 2.83 8.75 -0.39
C GLY A 207 4.03 7.91 0.07
N GLY A 208 3.84 7.06 1.07
CA GLY A 208 4.87 6.17 1.61
C GLY A 208 5.95 6.84 2.46
N VAL A 209 5.81 8.13 2.78
CA VAL A 209 6.82 8.93 3.51
C VAL A 209 6.37 9.44 4.87
N ALA A 210 5.08 9.32 5.17
CA ALA A 210 4.48 9.73 6.43
C ALA A 210 3.32 8.78 6.77
N PRO A 211 2.76 8.82 7.99
CA PRO A 211 1.60 8.01 8.36
C PRO A 211 0.36 8.22 7.48
N VAL A 212 0.24 9.39 6.86
CA VAL A 212 -0.79 9.73 5.87
C VAL A 212 -0.14 10.38 4.65
N PRO A 213 -0.82 10.42 3.49
CA PRO A 213 -0.30 11.15 2.33
C PRO A 213 -0.05 12.61 2.66
N MET A 214 1.05 13.16 2.18
CA MET A 214 1.54 14.48 2.56
C MET A 214 1.51 15.45 1.37
N THR A 215 0.71 16.51 1.45
CA THR A 215 0.76 17.60 0.49
C THR A 215 2.03 18.43 0.67
N ARG A 216 2.62 18.89 -0.44
CA ARG A 216 3.83 19.72 -0.44
C ARG A 216 3.53 21.10 -1.03
N GLU A 217 2.83 21.92 -0.25
CA GLU A 217 2.39 23.25 -0.69
C GLU A 217 3.55 24.18 -1.07
N LYS A 218 4.70 24.08 -0.38
CA LYS A 218 5.89 24.85 -0.70
C LYS A 218 6.42 24.54 -2.10
N VAL A 219 6.38 23.27 -2.51
CA VAL A 219 6.77 22.84 -3.86
C VAL A 219 5.83 23.44 -4.89
N ALA A 220 4.53 23.35 -4.65
CA ALA A 220 3.50 23.89 -5.54
C ALA A 220 3.65 25.43 -5.69
N ALA A 221 3.84 26.13 -4.59
CA ALA A 221 4.04 27.58 -4.58
C ALA A 221 5.34 27.99 -5.30
N TYR A 222 6.42 27.25 -5.12
CA TYR A 222 7.70 27.52 -5.78
C TYR A 222 7.62 27.33 -7.30
N LEU A 223 6.92 26.28 -7.76
CA LEU A 223 6.81 25.96 -9.17
C LEU A 223 5.94 26.94 -9.96
N ALA A 224 4.97 27.58 -9.31
CA ALA A 224 4.08 28.54 -9.98
C ALA A 224 4.86 29.71 -10.59
N GLY A 225 4.63 29.98 -11.86
CA GLY A 225 5.32 31.01 -12.63
C GLY A 225 6.72 30.62 -13.11
N LYS A 226 7.21 29.40 -12.86
CA LYS A 226 8.52 28.94 -13.29
C LYS A 226 8.46 28.24 -14.64
N LYS A 227 9.51 28.43 -15.43
CA LYS A 227 9.76 27.61 -16.61
C LYS A 227 10.52 26.35 -16.15
N PRO A 228 10.11 25.14 -16.55
CA PRO A 228 10.83 23.92 -16.21
C PRO A 228 12.29 23.99 -16.63
N SER A 229 13.20 23.63 -15.73
CA SER A 229 14.66 23.55 -15.96
C SER A 229 15.28 22.64 -14.89
N GLU A 230 16.55 22.26 -15.09
CA GLU A 230 17.29 21.47 -14.13
C GLU A 230 17.44 22.18 -12.77
N GLU A 231 17.71 23.49 -12.79
CA GLU A 231 17.81 24.31 -11.58
C GLU A 231 16.47 24.35 -10.83
N VAL A 232 15.36 24.54 -11.53
CA VAL A 232 14.02 24.53 -10.94
C VAL A 232 13.70 23.15 -10.37
N ALA A 233 14.13 22.08 -11.04
CA ALA A 233 13.95 20.71 -10.57
C ALA A 233 14.73 20.41 -9.29
N GLU A 234 15.99 20.89 -9.19
CA GLU A 234 16.82 20.72 -8.00
C GLU A 234 16.21 21.43 -6.78
N GLU A 235 15.80 22.66 -6.93
CA GLU A 235 15.23 23.46 -5.84
C GLU A 235 13.87 22.89 -5.40
N ALA A 236 13.00 22.53 -6.35
CA ALA A 236 11.72 21.88 -6.05
C ALA A 236 11.92 20.56 -5.28
N ALA A 237 12.94 19.79 -5.66
CA ALA A 237 13.30 18.54 -4.97
C ALA A 237 13.82 18.78 -3.54
N ALA A 238 14.60 19.84 -3.34
CA ALA A 238 15.07 20.25 -2.01
C ALA A 238 13.88 20.63 -1.10
N LEU A 239 12.97 21.44 -1.62
CA LEU A 239 11.74 21.85 -0.91
C LEU A 239 10.82 20.65 -0.61
N ALA A 240 10.76 19.66 -1.50
CA ALA A 240 9.97 18.45 -1.26
C ALA A 240 10.48 17.64 -0.07
N ALA A 241 11.78 17.62 0.14
CA ALA A 241 12.45 16.91 1.22
C ALA A 241 12.66 17.77 2.49
N GLU A 242 12.28 19.06 2.46
CA GLU A 242 12.46 19.96 3.60
C GLU A 242 11.76 19.43 4.86
N GLY A 243 12.49 19.41 5.99
CA GLY A 243 11.98 18.92 7.28
C GLY A 243 11.90 17.41 7.40
N ALA A 244 12.33 16.65 6.38
CA ALA A 244 12.35 15.20 6.46
C ALA A 244 13.39 14.72 7.49
N GLN A 245 12.97 13.81 8.38
CA GLN A 245 13.85 13.17 9.36
C GLN A 245 13.90 11.68 9.09
N ALA A 246 15.08 11.18 8.80
CA ALA A 246 15.29 9.76 8.60
C ALA A 246 15.20 8.99 9.93
N MET A 247 14.54 7.84 9.91
CA MET A 247 14.60 6.84 10.96
C MET A 247 15.77 5.88 10.68
N SER A 248 15.97 4.86 11.53
CA SER A 248 17.15 3.99 11.53
C SER A 248 17.51 3.37 10.17
N HIS A 249 16.53 3.10 9.28
CA HIS A 249 16.79 2.35 8.03
C HIS A 249 16.09 2.92 6.79
N ASN A 250 15.62 4.17 6.82
CA ASN A 250 14.84 4.75 5.71
C ASN A 250 15.37 6.07 5.14
N ALA A 251 16.63 6.42 5.42
CA ALA A 251 17.26 7.64 4.90
C ALA A 251 17.25 7.73 3.37
N TYR A 252 17.28 6.59 2.68
CA TYR A 252 17.20 6.50 1.23
C TYR A 252 15.92 7.11 0.66
N LYS A 253 14.78 7.05 1.38
CA LYS A 253 13.51 7.64 0.93
C LYS A 253 13.60 9.14 0.66
N ILE A 254 14.47 9.86 1.37
CA ILE A 254 14.71 11.29 1.13
C ILE A 254 15.25 11.51 -0.29
N GLN A 255 16.16 10.65 -0.74
CA GLN A 255 16.71 10.73 -2.10
C GLN A 255 15.68 10.31 -3.14
N GLU A 256 14.85 9.31 -2.84
CA GLU A 256 13.77 8.88 -3.73
C GLU A 256 12.71 9.97 -3.92
N VAL A 257 12.32 10.69 -2.85
CA VAL A 257 11.44 11.87 -2.95
C VAL A 257 12.04 12.92 -3.89
N LYS A 258 13.32 13.25 -3.69
CA LYS A 258 14.03 14.21 -4.55
C LYS A 258 14.04 13.76 -6.01
N ALA A 259 14.32 12.48 -6.26
CA ALA A 259 14.37 11.91 -7.61
C ALA A 259 13.01 11.98 -8.31
N LEU A 260 11.91 11.64 -7.61
CA LEU A 260 10.57 11.71 -8.19
C LEU A 260 10.17 13.15 -8.53
N VAL A 261 10.49 14.11 -7.66
CA VAL A 261 10.18 15.53 -7.92
C VAL A 261 11.02 16.09 -9.07
N LYS A 262 12.30 15.75 -9.15
CA LYS A 262 13.14 16.11 -10.31
C LYS A 262 12.58 15.53 -11.59
N LYS A 263 12.25 14.24 -11.60
CA LYS A 263 11.64 13.56 -12.75
C LYS A 263 10.35 14.26 -13.18
N MET A 264 9.51 14.66 -12.23
CA MET A 264 8.29 15.42 -12.50
C MET A 264 8.61 16.71 -13.27
N VAL A 265 9.49 17.56 -12.75
CA VAL A 265 9.79 18.88 -13.34
C VAL A 265 10.46 18.73 -14.69
N LEU A 266 11.45 17.82 -14.83
CA LEU A 266 12.15 17.58 -16.09
C LEU A 266 11.26 16.94 -17.16
N GLY A 267 10.23 16.19 -16.75
CA GLY A 267 9.23 15.66 -17.67
C GLY A 267 8.26 16.69 -18.24
N LEU A 268 8.33 17.96 -17.78
CA LEU A 268 7.52 19.08 -18.28
C LEU A 268 8.29 19.95 -19.32
N CYS A 269 9.58 19.65 -19.55
CA CYS A 269 10.45 20.39 -20.48
C CYS A 269 10.06 20.16 -21.95
#